data_91afd80ec7d1efc89a30f2897c7d491e
#
_entry.id   91afd80ec7d1efc89a30f2897c7d491e
#
_cell.length_a   1.000
_cell.length_b   1.000
_cell.length_c   1.000
_cell.angle_alpha   90.00
_cell.angle_beta   90.00
_cell.angle_gamma   90.00
#
_symmetry.space_group_name_H-M   'P 1'
#
loop_
_entity.id
_entity.type
_entity.pdbx_description
1 polymer ?
#
loop_
_entity_poly.entity_id
_entity_poly.type
_entity_poly.pdbx_seq_one_letter_code
_entity_poly.pdbx_strand_id
1 'polypeptide(L)'
;MASTSEIRRRIGGVRQTQKITHAMYLISQAKLRKAKQDLDNTRPYFQALQTEIGRVFNADSTIESRYVDPVDPNAKPLPGVPACLLITADKGLAGAYNQNAIRQAQQLLTAQGDAALYVVGKYGRRWFSQRGIAIEESFHYTAQNPTLDRARHIAELLLERFDAGEISAVWVIYTDMKNGLEAVVRQERILPMHREHFHAAAAAAAGDKAYEFVPSAGAVLDNAARSCLTGYIYSALVDSFCSEQSARMTAMNAADQNAEELLKDLSVQYNRARQAAITQEITEVSAGERAQRSKKEKEG
;
A
#
# COMPACT_ATOMS: atom_id res chain seq x y z
N MET A 1 8.31 8.96 -43.28
CA MET A 1 9.20 9.13 -42.11
C MET A 1 8.58 10.17 -41.19
N ALA A 2 8.74 10.04 -39.86
CA ALA A 2 8.27 11.07 -38.93
C ALA A 2 9.02 12.38 -39.17
N SER A 3 8.32 13.53 -39.14
CA SER A 3 8.96 14.84 -39.39
C SER A 3 9.88 15.21 -38.20
N THR A 4 10.91 16.00 -38.47
CA THR A 4 11.84 16.50 -37.45
C THR A 4 11.10 17.23 -36.31
N SER A 5 10.01 17.95 -36.65
CA SER A 5 9.14 18.65 -35.67
C SER A 5 8.39 17.69 -34.76
N GLU A 6 7.91 16.58 -35.28
CA GLU A 6 7.22 15.54 -34.51
C GLU A 6 8.16 14.84 -33.52
N ILE A 7 9.35 14.45 -33.97
CA ILE A 7 10.37 13.83 -33.11
C ILE A 7 10.79 14.80 -32.01
N ARG A 8 10.98 16.08 -32.31
CA ARG A 8 11.30 17.12 -31.31
C ARG A 8 10.21 17.28 -30.27
N ARG A 9 8.94 17.24 -30.66
CA ARG A 9 7.79 17.29 -29.75
C ARG A 9 7.76 16.06 -28.84
N ARG A 10 8.04 14.85 -29.36
CA ARG A 10 8.16 13.62 -28.56
C ARG A 10 9.28 13.71 -27.54
N ILE A 11 10.46 14.18 -27.92
CA ILE A 11 11.59 14.43 -27.01
C ILE A 11 11.16 15.36 -25.86
N GLY A 12 10.44 16.45 -26.17
CA GLY A 12 9.92 17.36 -25.16
C GLY A 12 8.96 16.68 -24.18
N GLY A 13 8.03 15.88 -24.68
CA GLY A 13 7.07 15.12 -23.85
C GLY A 13 7.76 14.11 -22.94
N VAL A 14 8.70 13.32 -23.46
CA VAL A 14 9.46 12.34 -22.67
C VAL A 14 10.28 13.02 -21.57
N ARG A 15 10.97 14.13 -21.88
CA ARG A 15 11.71 14.91 -20.86
C ARG A 15 10.81 15.44 -19.76
N GLN A 16 9.61 15.88 -20.09
CA GLN A 16 8.63 16.33 -19.09
C GLN A 16 8.16 15.19 -18.20
N THR A 17 7.85 14.03 -18.79
CA THR A 17 7.48 12.81 -18.04
C THR A 17 8.62 12.38 -17.11
N GLN A 18 9.86 12.37 -17.58
CA GLN A 18 11.04 12.04 -16.79
C GLN A 18 11.19 12.94 -15.56
N LYS A 19 11.00 14.25 -15.70
CA LYS A 19 11.04 15.17 -14.57
C LYS A 19 9.95 14.86 -13.52
N ILE A 20 8.76 14.46 -13.98
CA ILE A 20 7.64 14.09 -13.09
C ILE A 20 7.96 12.78 -12.36
N THR A 21 8.44 11.75 -13.04
CA THR A 21 8.78 10.46 -12.42
C THR A 21 9.91 10.61 -11.40
N HIS A 22 10.92 11.39 -11.72
CA HIS A 22 12.01 11.69 -10.79
C HIS A 22 11.52 12.43 -9.53
N ALA A 23 10.67 13.45 -9.69
CA ALA A 23 10.06 14.15 -8.55
C ALA A 23 9.21 13.21 -7.69
N MET A 24 8.42 12.32 -8.31
CA MET A 24 7.61 11.33 -7.59
C MET A 24 8.48 10.32 -6.83
N TYR A 25 9.62 9.91 -7.39
CA TYR A 25 10.61 9.07 -6.71
C TYR A 25 11.09 9.75 -5.41
N LEU A 26 11.55 11.00 -5.49
CA LEU A 26 12.06 11.75 -4.33
C LEU A 26 11.00 11.97 -3.25
N ILE A 27 9.77 12.30 -3.65
CA ILE A 27 8.63 12.46 -2.71
C ILE A 27 8.34 11.15 -1.99
N SER A 28 8.30 10.03 -2.72
CA SER A 28 8.04 8.71 -2.13
C SER A 28 9.15 8.30 -1.15
N GLN A 29 10.42 8.61 -1.48
CA GLN A 29 11.56 8.37 -0.58
C GLN A 29 11.43 9.16 0.74
N ALA A 30 11.06 10.44 0.67
CA ALA A 30 10.87 11.26 1.86
C ALA A 30 9.72 10.75 2.74
N LYS A 31 8.60 10.37 2.12
CA LYS A 31 7.43 9.82 2.82
C LYS A 31 7.74 8.48 3.48
N LEU A 32 8.48 7.60 2.80
CA LEU A 32 8.91 6.31 3.35
C LEU A 32 9.77 6.48 4.60
N ARG A 33 10.74 7.40 4.54
CA ARG A 33 11.62 7.67 5.70
C ARG A 33 10.83 8.17 6.90
N LYS A 34 9.91 9.13 6.70
CA LYS A 34 9.06 9.65 7.77
C LYS A 34 8.19 8.56 8.39
N ALA A 35 7.50 7.76 7.56
CA ALA A 35 6.62 6.71 8.05
C ALA A 35 7.37 5.65 8.87
N LYS A 36 8.57 5.25 8.44
CA LYS A 36 9.42 4.33 9.22
C LYS A 36 9.77 4.91 10.59
N GLN A 37 10.15 6.18 10.65
CA GLN A 37 10.47 6.84 11.92
C GLN A 37 9.25 6.90 12.85
N ASP A 38 8.07 7.21 12.32
CA ASP A 38 6.83 7.25 13.10
C ASP A 38 6.48 5.86 13.66
N LEU A 39 6.68 4.80 12.90
CA LEU A 39 6.49 3.41 13.34
C LEU A 39 7.50 3.03 14.44
N ASP A 40 8.78 3.32 14.25
CA ASP A 40 9.82 3.00 15.22
C ASP A 40 9.60 3.71 16.57
N ASN A 41 9.05 4.90 16.55
CA ASN A 41 8.70 5.64 17.76
C ASN A 41 7.53 5.03 18.55
N THR A 42 6.60 4.36 17.88
CA THR A 42 5.39 3.79 18.52
C THR A 42 5.53 2.30 18.83
N ARG A 43 6.40 1.58 18.14
CA ARG A 43 6.63 0.14 18.31
C ARG A 43 6.89 -0.30 19.76
N PRO A 44 7.71 0.39 20.58
CA PRO A 44 7.97 -0.03 21.97
C PRO A 44 6.72 -0.06 22.84
N TYR A 45 5.80 0.91 22.63
CA TYR A 45 4.54 0.95 23.36
C TYR A 45 3.66 -0.28 23.07
N PHE A 46 3.50 -0.64 21.79
CA PHE A 46 2.69 -1.80 21.44
C PHE A 46 3.33 -3.13 21.82
N GLN A 47 4.65 -3.22 21.78
CA GLN A 47 5.37 -4.38 22.32
C GLN A 47 5.16 -4.54 23.84
N ALA A 48 5.18 -3.44 24.58
CA ALA A 48 4.87 -3.48 26.00
C ALA A 48 3.43 -3.96 26.27
N LEU A 49 2.44 -3.51 25.50
CA LEU A 49 1.06 -4.00 25.62
C LEU A 49 0.94 -5.51 25.34
N GLN A 50 1.59 -6.02 24.31
CA GLN A 50 1.62 -7.46 24.01
C GLN A 50 2.26 -8.25 25.16
N THR A 51 3.30 -7.73 25.77
CA THR A 51 3.95 -8.32 26.92
C THR A 51 3.02 -8.34 28.13
N GLU A 52 2.29 -7.26 28.40
CA GLU A 52 1.31 -7.21 29.51
C GLU A 52 0.16 -8.22 29.30
N ILE A 53 -0.40 -8.32 28.10
CA ILE A 53 -1.41 -9.35 27.79
C ILE A 53 -0.85 -10.76 28.06
N GLY A 54 0.38 -11.00 27.63
CA GLY A 54 1.05 -12.28 27.90
C GLY A 54 1.25 -12.57 29.39
N ARG A 55 1.53 -11.56 30.21
CA ARG A 55 1.60 -11.70 31.68
C ARG A 55 0.25 -12.08 32.29
N VAL A 56 -0.84 -11.48 31.79
CA VAL A 56 -2.19 -11.85 32.24
C VAL A 56 -2.46 -13.33 31.96
N PHE A 57 -2.16 -13.83 30.77
CA PHE A 57 -2.36 -15.23 30.43
C PHE A 57 -1.42 -16.18 31.19
N ASN A 58 -0.21 -15.74 31.56
CA ASN A 58 0.67 -16.56 32.41
C ASN A 58 0.19 -16.65 33.84
N ALA A 59 -0.46 -15.60 34.36
CA ALA A 59 -1.02 -15.58 35.70
C ALA A 59 -2.28 -16.45 35.79
N ASP A 60 -3.12 -16.42 34.78
CA ASP A 60 -4.33 -17.28 34.71
C ASP A 60 -4.63 -17.59 33.22
N SER A 61 -4.29 -18.80 32.81
CA SER A 61 -4.52 -19.30 31.44
C SER A 61 -6.00 -19.58 31.14
N THR A 62 -6.86 -19.58 32.15
CA THR A 62 -8.29 -19.88 32.01
C THR A 62 -9.15 -18.63 31.82
N ILE A 63 -8.55 -17.45 31.85
CA ILE A 63 -9.27 -16.18 31.64
C ILE A 63 -9.94 -16.17 30.26
N GLU A 64 -11.25 -15.94 30.30
CA GLU A 64 -12.07 -15.74 29.10
C GLU A 64 -12.19 -14.26 28.78
N SER A 65 -12.07 -13.94 27.51
CA SER A 65 -12.37 -12.62 26.95
C SER A 65 -12.90 -12.80 25.52
N ARG A 66 -13.90 -12.02 25.17
CA ARG A 66 -14.46 -12.03 23.81
C ARG A 66 -13.48 -11.58 22.73
N TYR A 67 -12.40 -10.88 23.12
CA TYR A 67 -11.40 -10.34 22.19
C TYR A 67 -10.26 -11.30 21.87
N VAL A 68 -10.23 -12.46 22.52
CA VAL A 68 -9.23 -13.53 22.30
C VAL A 68 -9.90 -14.86 22.06
N ASP A 69 -9.18 -15.78 21.44
CA ASP A 69 -9.70 -17.13 21.21
C ASP A 69 -10.19 -17.75 22.51
N PRO A 70 -11.35 -18.42 22.48
CA PRO A 70 -11.85 -19.12 23.65
C PRO A 70 -10.88 -20.21 24.11
N VAL A 71 -10.92 -20.52 25.41
CA VAL A 71 -10.13 -21.64 25.98
C VAL A 71 -10.64 -22.98 25.47
N ASP A 72 -11.96 -23.13 25.39
CA ASP A 72 -12.61 -24.32 24.82
C ASP A 72 -12.62 -24.27 23.29
N PRO A 73 -11.91 -25.19 22.60
CA PRO A 73 -11.93 -25.27 21.14
C PRO A 73 -13.33 -25.54 20.54
N ASN A 74 -14.25 -26.08 21.34
CA ASN A 74 -15.64 -26.38 20.94
C ASN A 74 -16.63 -25.26 21.32
N ALA A 75 -16.14 -24.11 21.78
CA ALA A 75 -16.99 -22.97 22.07
C ALA A 75 -17.83 -22.57 20.86
N LYS A 76 -19.07 -22.11 21.13
CA LYS A 76 -19.94 -21.64 20.04
C LYS A 76 -19.28 -20.49 19.28
N PRO A 77 -19.35 -20.49 17.92
CA PRO A 77 -18.91 -19.38 17.12
C PRO A 77 -19.57 -18.07 17.57
N LEU A 78 -18.80 -16.98 17.52
CA LEU A 78 -19.34 -15.66 17.81
C LEU A 78 -20.42 -15.29 16.76
N PRO A 79 -21.47 -14.56 17.16
CA PRO A 79 -22.51 -14.12 16.24
C PRO A 79 -21.96 -13.09 15.24
N GLY A 80 -22.67 -12.94 14.12
CA GLY A 80 -22.34 -11.97 13.07
C GLY A 80 -21.60 -12.56 11.89
N VAL A 81 -21.19 -11.69 10.95
CA VAL A 81 -20.46 -12.06 9.75
C VAL A 81 -18.96 -11.74 9.90
N PRO A 82 -18.06 -12.45 9.21
CA PRO A 82 -16.65 -12.05 9.19
C PRO A 82 -16.48 -10.67 8.56
N ALA A 83 -15.55 -9.87 9.07
CA ALA A 83 -15.15 -8.59 8.49
C ALA A 83 -13.78 -8.67 7.87
N CYS A 84 -13.61 -8.09 6.68
CA CYS A 84 -12.35 -7.93 5.99
C CYS A 84 -11.96 -6.45 5.96
N LEU A 85 -10.92 -6.07 6.69
CA LEU A 85 -10.29 -4.75 6.60
C LEU A 85 -9.19 -4.82 5.55
N LEU A 86 -9.45 -4.29 4.36
CA LEU A 86 -8.48 -4.22 3.27
C LEU A 86 -7.79 -2.86 3.23
N ILE A 87 -6.46 -2.86 3.21
CA ILE A 87 -5.66 -1.64 3.09
C ILE A 87 -5.08 -1.56 1.68
N THR A 88 -5.49 -0.53 0.93
CA THR A 88 -4.98 -0.18 -0.41
C THR A 88 -4.49 1.25 -0.45
N ALA A 89 -3.83 1.67 -1.53
CA ALA A 89 -3.44 3.05 -1.74
C ALA A 89 -4.63 3.96 -2.13
N ASP A 90 -4.44 5.27 -1.99
CA ASP A 90 -5.37 6.25 -2.59
C ASP A 90 -5.10 6.49 -4.08
N LYS A 91 -3.87 6.26 -4.53
CA LYS A 91 -3.42 6.53 -5.90
C LYS A 91 -2.75 5.29 -6.52
N GLY A 92 -2.70 5.25 -7.85
CA GLY A 92 -1.95 4.25 -8.60
C GLY A 92 -0.44 4.55 -8.69
N LEU A 93 0.18 4.04 -9.74
CA LEU A 93 1.60 4.19 -10.05
C LEU A 93 2.55 3.57 -9.00
N ALA A 94 2.08 2.56 -8.29
CA ALA A 94 2.83 1.78 -7.30
C ALA A 94 2.99 0.30 -7.74
N GLY A 95 3.25 0.07 -9.03
CA GLY A 95 3.39 -1.29 -9.58
C GLY A 95 2.18 -2.17 -9.27
N ALA A 96 2.42 -3.40 -8.84
CA ALA A 96 1.39 -4.39 -8.52
C ALA A 96 0.80 -4.27 -7.10
N TYR A 97 1.22 -3.30 -6.28
CA TYR A 97 0.84 -3.14 -4.88
C TYR A 97 -0.68 -3.28 -4.65
N ASN A 98 -1.49 -2.45 -5.31
CA ASN A 98 -2.94 -2.48 -5.14
C ASN A 98 -3.56 -3.79 -5.63
N GLN A 99 -3.10 -4.31 -6.77
CA GLN A 99 -3.67 -5.51 -7.38
C GLN A 99 -3.41 -6.76 -6.53
N ASN A 100 -2.25 -6.86 -5.91
CA ASN A 100 -1.91 -7.98 -5.04
C ASN A 100 -2.80 -7.98 -3.77
N ALA A 101 -2.98 -6.84 -3.12
CA ALA A 101 -3.86 -6.71 -1.95
C ALA A 101 -5.33 -7.00 -2.30
N ILE A 102 -5.83 -6.48 -3.42
CA ILE A 102 -7.19 -6.73 -3.91
C ILE A 102 -7.41 -8.22 -4.21
N ARG A 103 -6.45 -8.88 -4.84
CA ARG A 103 -6.53 -10.32 -5.14
C ARG A 103 -6.67 -11.15 -3.86
N GLN A 104 -5.89 -10.82 -2.84
CA GLN A 104 -5.97 -11.50 -1.55
C GLN A 104 -7.32 -11.28 -0.87
N ALA A 105 -7.88 -10.06 -0.95
CA ALA A 105 -9.21 -9.77 -0.44
C ALA A 105 -10.30 -10.57 -1.16
N GLN A 106 -10.21 -10.70 -2.48
CA GLN A 106 -11.16 -11.53 -3.24
C GLN A 106 -11.11 -13.00 -2.83
N GLN A 107 -9.91 -13.54 -2.57
CA GLN A 107 -9.75 -14.91 -2.08
C GLN A 107 -10.40 -15.08 -0.70
N LEU A 108 -10.19 -14.14 0.21
CA LEU A 108 -10.82 -14.16 1.53
C LEU A 108 -12.35 -14.10 1.42
N LEU A 109 -12.90 -13.15 0.64
CA LEU A 109 -14.34 -13.01 0.45
C LEU A 109 -14.96 -14.29 -0.15
N THR A 110 -14.28 -14.93 -1.09
CA THR A 110 -14.74 -16.20 -1.66
C THR A 110 -14.72 -17.33 -0.64
N ALA A 111 -13.71 -17.38 0.24
CA ALA A 111 -13.57 -18.43 1.26
C ALA A 111 -14.54 -18.26 2.42
N GLN A 112 -14.84 -17.00 2.81
CA GLN A 112 -15.70 -16.68 3.98
C GLN A 112 -17.18 -16.49 3.61
N GLY A 113 -17.53 -16.42 2.33
CA GLY A 113 -18.89 -16.15 1.90
C GLY A 113 -19.33 -14.71 2.18
N ASP A 114 -20.35 -14.54 3.04
CA ASP A 114 -20.95 -13.22 3.39
C ASP A 114 -20.07 -12.40 4.34
N ALA A 115 -18.85 -12.03 3.92
CA ALA A 115 -17.97 -11.19 4.72
C ALA A 115 -18.21 -9.70 4.43
N ALA A 116 -18.27 -8.87 5.48
CA ALA A 116 -18.36 -7.42 5.38
C ALA A 116 -16.99 -6.85 4.96
N LEU A 117 -16.96 -6.03 3.89
CA LEU A 117 -15.72 -5.47 3.33
C LEU A 117 -15.53 -4.00 3.70
N TYR A 118 -14.49 -3.73 4.51
CA TYR A 118 -14.04 -2.40 4.90
C TYR A 118 -12.78 -2.05 4.13
N VAL A 119 -12.79 -0.96 3.35
CA VAL A 119 -11.66 -0.62 2.46
C VAL A 119 -11.05 0.72 2.84
N VAL A 120 -9.80 0.70 3.28
CA VAL A 120 -8.94 1.88 3.38
C VAL A 120 -8.32 2.16 2.02
N GLY A 121 -8.33 3.44 1.61
CA GLY A 121 -7.77 3.89 0.35
C GLY A 121 -8.76 3.95 -0.80
N LYS A 122 -8.67 5.04 -1.57
CA LYS A 122 -9.61 5.35 -2.66
C LYS A 122 -9.51 4.37 -3.83
N TYR A 123 -8.31 3.79 -4.07
CA TYR A 123 -8.08 2.87 -5.19
C TYR A 123 -8.91 1.59 -5.03
N GLY A 124 -8.83 0.93 -3.88
CA GLY A 124 -9.60 -0.29 -3.60
C GLY A 124 -11.10 -0.02 -3.58
N ARG A 125 -11.56 1.04 -2.89
CA ARG A 125 -12.97 1.43 -2.88
C ARG A 125 -13.52 1.55 -4.30
N ARG A 126 -12.87 2.33 -5.16
CA ARG A 126 -13.29 2.51 -6.56
C ARG A 126 -13.30 1.18 -7.33
N TRP A 127 -12.28 0.34 -7.10
CA TRP A 127 -12.13 -0.93 -7.80
C TRP A 127 -13.31 -1.89 -7.50
N PHE A 128 -13.68 -2.03 -6.21
CA PHE A 128 -14.79 -2.90 -5.77
C PHE A 128 -16.15 -2.32 -6.19
N SER A 129 -16.38 -1.03 -6.00
CA SER A 129 -17.63 -0.36 -6.41
C SER A 129 -17.89 -0.49 -7.92
N GLN A 130 -16.86 -0.35 -8.77
CA GLN A 130 -17.00 -0.50 -10.22
C GLN A 130 -17.39 -1.94 -10.65
N ARG A 131 -17.22 -2.93 -9.78
CA ARG A 131 -17.55 -4.34 -10.02
C ARG A 131 -18.82 -4.79 -9.31
N GLY A 132 -19.52 -3.86 -8.68
CA GLY A 132 -20.75 -4.17 -7.94
C GLY A 132 -20.53 -5.02 -6.68
N ILE A 133 -19.29 -5.10 -6.17
CA ILE A 133 -18.98 -5.79 -4.91
C ILE A 133 -19.30 -4.84 -3.77
N ALA A 134 -20.16 -5.27 -2.84
CA ALA A 134 -20.56 -4.46 -1.69
C ALA A 134 -19.36 -4.13 -0.79
N ILE A 135 -19.25 -2.87 -0.40
CA ILE A 135 -18.31 -2.36 0.58
C ILE A 135 -19.05 -1.56 1.64
N GLU A 136 -18.47 -1.43 2.82
CA GLU A 136 -19.04 -0.54 3.84
C GLU A 136 -18.95 0.92 3.37
N GLU A 137 -20.12 1.50 3.03
CA GLU A 137 -20.17 2.82 2.39
C GLU A 137 -19.78 3.96 3.35
N SER A 138 -20.08 3.83 4.64
CA SER A 138 -19.73 4.84 5.65
C SER A 138 -18.24 4.88 5.99
N PHE A 139 -17.47 3.86 5.58
CA PHE A 139 -16.06 3.69 5.92
C PHE A 139 -15.13 4.44 4.95
N HIS A 140 -14.90 5.74 5.22
CA HIS A 140 -14.12 6.63 4.36
C HIS A 140 -12.75 6.99 4.94
N TYR A 141 -11.79 6.07 4.89
CA TYR A 141 -10.42 6.33 5.37
C TYR A 141 -9.42 6.38 4.22
N THR A 142 -8.55 7.41 4.27
CA THR A 142 -7.41 7.55 3.36
C THR A 142 -6.23 6.71 3.83
N ALA A 143 -5.46 6.16 2.89
CA ALA A 143 -4.21 5.45 3.17
C ALA A 143 -3.01 6.40 3.34
N GLN A 144 -3.15 7.70 3.00
CA GLN A 144 -2.05 8.66 3.07
C GLN A 144 -1.78 9.10 4.50
N ASN A 145 -0.49 9.22 4.84
CA ASN A 145 -0.02 9.70 6.14
C ASN A 145 -0.76 9.00 7.30
N PRO A 146 -0.51 7.71 7.54
CA PRO A 146 -1.16 6.96 8.61
C PRO A 146 -0.86 7.62 9.97
N THR A 147 -1.89 7.76 10.81
CA THR A 147 -1.78 8.31 12.16
C THR A 147 -2.37 7.34 13.17
N LEU A 148 -1.87 7.38 14.41
CA LEU A 148 -2.41 6.58 15.50
C LEU A 148 -3.89 6.90 15.77
N ASP A 149 -4.27 8.16 15.64
CA ASP A 149 -5.65 8.61 15.80
C ASP A 149 -6.59 7.96 14.78
N ARG A 150 -6.19 7.90 13.51
CA ARG A 150 -6.95 7.19 12.47
C ARG A 150 -7.07 5.70 12.78
N ALA A 151 -5.99 5.07 13.22
CA ALA A 151 -6.01 3.67 13.60
C ALA A 151 -6.97 3.42 14.78
N ARG A 152 -7.01 4.34 15.74
CA ARG A 152 -7.94 4.30 16.87
C ARG A 152 -9.40 4.37 16.42
N HIS A 153 -9.77 5.33 15.58
CA HIS A 153 -11.13 5.43 15.05
C HIS A 153 -11.55 4.18 14.26
N ILE A 154 -10.64 3.60 13.46
CA ILE A 154 -10.92 2.35 12.76
C ILE A 154 -11.13 1.20 13.76
N ALA A 155 -10.27 1.10 14.79
CA ALA A 155 -10.37 0.07 15.81
C ALA A 155 -11.68 0.19 16.60
N GLU A 156 -12.05 1.40 17.02
CA GLU A 156 -13.29 1.68 17.76
C GLU A 156 -14.52 1.28 16.94
N LEU A 157 -14.58 1.65 15.67
CA LEU A 157 -15.69 1.27 14.77
C LEU A 157 -15.83 -0.26 14.64
N LEU A 158 -14.71 -0.96 14.46
CA LEU A 158 -14.73 -2.42 14.34
C LEU A 158 -15.08 -3.09 15.67
N LEU A 159 -14.59 -2.55 16.80
CA LEU A 159 -14.93 -3.05 18.15
C LEU A 159 -16.41 -2.84 18.47
N GLU A 160 -16.97 -1.68 18.16
CA GLU A 160 -18.41 -1.41 18.38
C GLU A 160 -19.27 -2.44 17.65
N ARG A 161 -18.98 -2.73 16.38
CA ARG A 161 -19.71 -3.75 15.61
C ARG A 161 -19.46 -5.18 16.12
N PHE A 162 -18.24 -5.47 16.57
CA PHE A 162 -17.90 -6.75 17.17
C PHE A 162 -18.62 -6.93 18.52
N ASP A 163 -18.65 -5.91 19.34
CA ASP A 163 -19.35 -5.91 20.62
C ASP A 163 -20.88 -6.01 20.47
N ALA A 164 -21.43 -5.41 19.41
CA ALA A 164 -22.85 -5.54 19.05
C ALA A 164 -23.21 -6.93 18.46
N GLY A 165 -22.21 -7.77 18.12
CA GLY A 165 -22.42 -9.07 17.48
C GLY A 165 -22.80 -8.98 16.01
N GLU A 166 -22.55 -7.84 15.34
CA GLU A 166 -22.74 -7.67 13.90
C GLU A 166 -21.64 -8.35 13.12
N ILE A 167 -20.40 -8.32 13.66
CA ILE A 167 -19.25 -9.02 13.10
C ILE A 167 -18.69 -10.04 14.08
N SER A 168 -18.33 -11.22 13.56
CA SER A 168 -17.81 -12.37 14.35
C SER A 168 -16.30 -12.45 14.39
N ALA A 169 -15.63 -11.91 13.38
CA ALA A 169 -14.17 -11.90 13.29
C ALA A 169 -13.72 -10.71 12.44
N VAL A 170 -12.51 -10.23 12.68
CA VAL A 170 -11.87 -9.19 11.84
C VAL A 170 -10.57 -9.72 11.27
N TRP A 171 -10.53 -9.79 9.95
CA TRP A 171 -9.35 -10.09 9.16
C TRP A 171 -8.79 -8.81 8.59
N VAL A 172 -7.50 -8.57 8.72
CA VAL A 172 -6.82 -7.47 8.05
C VAL A 172 -5.99 -8.00 6.88
N ILE A 173 -6.09 -7.32 5.73
CA ILE A 173 -5.26 -7.56 4.56
C ILE A 173 -4.45 -6.30 4.30
N TYR A 174 -3.15 -6.45 4.43
CA TYR A 174 -2.19 -5.37 4.30
C TYR A 174 -0.92 -5.86 3.62
N THR A 175 -0.06 -4.93 3.21
CA THR A 175 1.23 -5.29 2.61
C THR A 175 2.33 -4.99 3.61
N ASP A 176 2.98 -6.05 4.09
CA ASP A 176 4.13 -6.00 5.01
C ASP A 176 5.43 -5.76 4.23
N MET A 177 6.30 -4.91 4.74
CA MET A 177 7.61 -4.65 4.18
C MET A 177 8.67 -5.48 4.89
N LYS A 178 8.92 -6.69 4.37
CA LYS A 178 10.06 -7.51 4.81
C LYS A 178 11.38 -6.88 4.38
N ASN A 179 12.30 -6.72 5.32
CA ASN A 179 13.70 -6.34 5.05
C ASN A 179 13.91 -5.08 4.18
N GLY A 180 12.90 -4.22 4.04
CA GLY A 180 12.99 -2.98 3.28
C GLY A 180 13.01 -3.13 1.75
N LEU A 181 13.01 -4.34 1.20
CA LEU A 181 13.10 -4.63 -0.23
C LEU A 181 11.93 -5.47 -0.74
N GLU A 182 11.42 -6.39 0.06
CA GLU A 182 10.35 -7.31 -0.33
C GLU A 182 9.02 -6.91 0.32
N ALA A 183 8.01 -6.65 -0.50
CA ALA A 183 6.66 -6.36 -0.06
C ALA A 183 5.79 -7.61 -0.23
N VAL A 184 5.28 -8.14 0.88
CA VAL A 184 4.43 -9.34 0.91
C VAL A 184 3.06 -9.00 1.44
N VAL A 185 2.01 -9.40 0.71
CA VAL A 185 0.64 -9.25 1.20
C VAL A 185 0.41 -10.24 2.33
N ARG A 186 -0.03 -9.73 3.48
CA ARG A 186 -0.42 -10.48 4.66
C ARG A 186 -1.92 -10.50 4.81
N GLN A 187 -2.41 -11.62 5.30
CA GLN A 187 -3.78 -11.79 5.76
C GLN A 187 -3.72 -12.33 7.18
N GLU A 188 -4.17 -11.55 8.14
CA GLU A 188 -4.10 -11.90 9.55
C GLU A 188 -5.45 -11.66 10.23
N ARG A 189 -5.85 -12.57 11.11
CA ARG A 189 -7.02 -12.36 11.98
C ARG A 189 -6.57 -11.57 13.19
N ILE A 190 -7.19 -10.42 13.39
CA ILE A 190 -6.90 -9.51 14.49
C ILE A 190 -7.99 -9.50 15.56
N LEU A 191 -9.17 -10.06 15.28
CA LEU A 191 -10.23 -10.34 16.24
C LEU A 191 -10.95 -11.64 15.86
N PRO A 192 -11.25 -12.54 16.83
CA PRO A 192 -10.56 -12.65 18.11
C PRO A 192 -9.07 -12.86 17.95
N MET A 193 -8.26 -12.31 18.85
CA MET A 193 -6.81 -12.42 18.82
C MET A 193 -6.36 -13.83 19.21
N HIS A 194 -5.33 -14.36 18.55
CA HIS A 194 -4.76 -15.65 18.90
C HIS A 194 -3.99 -15.58 20.22
N ARG A 195 -4.36 -16.41 21.20
CA ARG A 195 -3.66 -16.50 22.50
C ARG A 195 -2.17 -16.80 22.33
N GLU A 196 -1.81 -17.64 21.36
CA GLU A 196 -0.43 -18.06 21.08
C GLU A 196 0.51 -16.89 20.78
N HIS A 197 -0.01 -15.81 20.17
CA HIS A 197 0.81 -14.62 19.85
C HIS A 197 1.34 -13.92 21.11
N PHE A 198 0.65 -14.07 22.25
CA PHE A 198 1.04 -13.44 23.50
C PHE A 198 1.94 -14.31 24.38
N HIS A 199 1.89 -15.63 24.22
CA HIS A 199 2.77 -16.54 24.99
C HIS A 199 4.25 -16.33 24.70
N ALA A 200 4.62 -16.05 23.45
CA ALA A 200 6.01 -15.78 23.10
C ALA A 200 6.53 -14.47 23.72
N ALA A 201 5.70 -13.43 23.76
CA ALA A 201 6.02 -12.15 24.38
C ALA A 201 6.13 -12.27 25.93
N ALA A 202 5.28 -13.11 26.54
CA ALA A 202 5.31 -13.37 27.96
C ALA A 202 6.52 -14.19 28.40
N ALA A 203 6.95 -15.18 27.60
CA ALA A 203 8.14 -15.99 27.87
C ALA A 203 9.40 -15.13 27.89
N ALA A 204 9.48 -14.11 27.04
CA ALA A 204 10.58 -13.15 27.01
C ALA A 204 10.60 -12.20 28.23
N ALA A 205 9.46 -12.03 28.90
CA ALA A 205 9.28 -11.14 30.06
C ALA A 205 9.19 -11.91 31.41
N ALA A 206 9.48 -13.21 31.41
CA ALA A 206 9.35 -14.08 32.57
C ALA A 206 10.26 -13.62 33.72
N GLY A 207 9.66 -12.97 34.71
CA GLY A 207 10.20 -12.73 36.04
C GLY A 207 9.25 -13.31 37.06
N ASP A 208 9.81 -13.86 38.12
CA ASP A 208 9.13 -14.60 39.22
C ASP A 208 8.24 -13.69 40.12
N LYS A 209 7.64 -12.62 39.55
CA LYS A 209 6.82 -11.69 40.30
C LYS A 209 5.35 -12.05 40.21
N ALA A 210 4.70 -12.26 41.35
CA ALA A 210 3.27 -12.30 41.45
C ALA A 210 2.70 -10.92 41.09
N TYR A 211 1.78 -10.85 40.16
CA TYR A 211 1.09 -9.63 39.76
C TYR A 211 -0.32 -9.63 40.35
N GLU A 212 -0.74 -8.48 40.89
CA GLU A 212 -2.10 -8.21 41.27
C GLU A 212 -2.77 -7.35 40.20
N PHE A 213 -3.90 -7.79 39.66
CA PHE A 213 -4.63 -7.09 38.61
C PHE A 213 -5.84 -6.36 39.18
N VAL A 214 -5.91 -5.04 38.96
CA VAL A 214 -7.01 -4.19 39.49
C VAL A 214 -7.79 -3.59 38.32
N PRO A 215 -9.13 -3.71 38.28
CA PRO A 215 -10.03 -4.34 39.25
C PRO A 215 -10.06 -5.88 39.15
N SER A 216 -9.72 -6.46 37.98
CA SER A 216 -9.62 -7.89 37.75
C SER A 216 -8.72 -8.18 36.55
N ALA A 217 -8.18 -9.38 36.43
CA ALA A 217 -7.37 -9.79 35.30
C ALA A 217 -8.13 -9.73 33.95
N GLY A 218 -9.44 -10.10 33.97
CA GLY A 218 -10.29 -9.98 32.76
C GLY A 218 -10.48 -8.53 32.29
N ALA A 219 -10.74 -7.59 33.22
CA ALA A 219 -10.90 -6.18 32.88
C ALA A 219 -9.59 -5.57 32.32
N VAL A 220 -8.46 -5.97 32.90
CA VAL A 220 -7.13 -5.56 32.38
C VAL A 220 -6.90 -6.12 30.97
N LEU A 221 -7.24 -7.41 30.76
CA LEU A 221 -7.13 -8.05 29.45
C LEU A 221 -8.00 -7.35 28.40
N ASP A 222 -9.26 -7.07 28.70
CA ASP A 222 -10.19 -6.42 27.76
C ASP A 222 -9.71 -5.02 27.37
N ASN A 223 -9.19 -4.25 28.31
CA ASN A 223 -8.68 -2.91 28.05
C ASN A 223 -7.35 -2.95 27.24
N ALA A 224 -6.46 -3.86 27.62
CA ALA A 224 -5.22 -4.06 26.90
C ALA A 224 -5.46 -4.59 25.47
N ALA A 225 -6.42 -5.49 25.27
CA ALA A 225 -6.81 -6.03 23.97
C ALA A 225 -7.32 -4.93 23.02
N ARG A 226 -8.16 -4.00 23.49
CA ARG A 226 -8.62 -2.84 22.69
C ARG A 226 -7.46 -1.95 22.24
N SER A 227 -6.52 -1.68 23.14
CA SER A 227 -5.33 -0.90 22.85
C SER A 227 -4.38 -1.63 21.88
N CYS A 228 -4.24 -2.95 22.04
CA CYS A 228 -3.44 -3.81 21.18
C CYS A 228 -4.01 -3.85 19.75
N LEU A 229 -5.34 -3.95 19.61
CA LEU A 229 -5.99 -3.88 18.29
C LEU A 229 -5.67 -2.57 17.56
N THR A 230 -5.72 -1.44 18.28
CA THR A 230 -5.31 -0.14 17.72
C THR A 230 -3.86 -0.19 17.19
N GLY A 231 -2.96 -0.84 17.94
CA GLY A 231 -1.58 -1.04 17.55
C GLY A 231 -1.40 -1.89 16.30
N TYR A 232 -2.15 -2.99 16.19
CA TYR A 232 -2.14 -3.84 14.99
C TYR A 232 -2.61 -3.07 13.76
N ILE A 233 -3.72 -2.35 13.86
CA ILE A 233 -4.26 -1.54 12.76
C ILE A 233 -3.27 -0.43 12.38
N TYR A 234 -2.67 0.24 13.36
CA TYR A 234 -1.67 1.27 13.10
C TYR A 234 -0.45 0.70 12.35
N SER A 235 0.11 -0.41 12.84
CA SER A 235 1.23 -1.07 12.17
C SER A 235 0.88 -1.48 10.75
N ALA A 236 -0.29 -2.10 10.54
CA ALA A 236 -0.76 -2.50 9.21
C ALA A 236 -0.92 -1.31 8.25
N LEU A 237 -1.44 -0.17 8.74
CA LEU A 237 -1.54 1.06 7.95
C LEU A 237 -0.18 1.62 7.57
N VAL A 238 0.79 1.63 8.50
CA VAL A 238 2.14 2.14 8.24
C VAL A 238 2.92 1.20 7.33
N ASP A 239 2.88 -0.11 7.58
CA ASP A 239 3.55 -1.10 6.73
C ASP A 239 3.03 -1.08 5.30
N SER A 240 1.70 -0.99 5.13
CA SER A 240 1.07 -0.81 3.83
C SER A 240 1.51 0.49 3.14
N PHE A 241 1.57 1.59 3.90
CA PHE A 241 2.03 2.88 3.36
C PHE A 241 3.50 2.83 2.96
N CYS A 242 4.37 2.23 3.78
CA CYS A 242 5.78 2.03 3.45
C CYS A 242 5.96 1.17 2.20
N SER A 243 5.20 0.07 2.10
CA SER A 243 5.21 -0.83 0.93
C SER A 243 4.71 -0.13 -0.33
N GLU A 244 3.66 0.69 -0.22
CA GLU A 244 3.16 1.54 -1.31
C GLU A 244 4.23 2.52 -1.80
N GLN A 245 4.89 3.24 -0.88
CA GLN A 245 5.92 4.21 -1.26
C GLN A 245 7.16 3.52 -1.86
N SER A 246 7.57 2.37 -1.34
CA SER A 246 8.66 1.57 -1.90
C SER A 246 8.34 1.06 -3.31
N ALA A 247 7.16 0.49 -3.51
CA ALA A 247 6.70 0.03 -4.82
C ALA A 247 6.61 1.19 -5.83
N ARG A 248 6.16 2.37 -5.39
CA ARG A 248 6.14 3.58 -6.23
C ARG A 248 7.54 4.05 -6.57
N MET A 249 8.49 4.06 -5.62
CA MET A 249 9.90 4.39 -5.90
C MET A 249 10.48 3.48 -6.98
N THR A 250 10.29 2.16 -6.85
CA THR A 250 10.78 1.19 -7.83
C THR A 250 10.15 1.42 -9.21
N ALA A 251 8.84 1.64 -9.27
CA ALA A 251 8.13 1.91 -10.52
C ALA A 251 8.59 3.23 -11.18
N MET A 252 8.80 4.29 -10.38
CA MET A 252 9.24 5.58 -10.89
C MET A 252 10.71 5.56 -11.34
N ASN A 253 11.57 4.82 -10.64
CA ASN A 253 12.96 4.62 -11.04
C ASN A 253 13.06 3.87 -12.39
N ALA A 254 12.28 2.80 -12.54
CA ALA A 254 12.21 2.07 -13.82
C ALA A 254 11.69 2.96 -14.96
N ALA A 255 10.67 3.78 -14.69
CA ALA A 255 10.14 4.72 -15.67
C ALA A 255 11.15 5.82 -16.07
N ASP A 256 11.97 6.28 -15.12
CA ASP A 256 13.04 7.26 -15.36
C ASP A 256 14.14 6.68 -16.26
N GLN A 257 14.59 5.45 -15.99
CA GLN A 257 15.55 4.73 -16.81
C GLN A 257 15.04 4.48 -18.22
N ASN A 258 13.81 3.99 -18.36
CA ASN A 258 13.17 3.80 -19.67
C ASN A 258 13.04 5.12 -20.45
N ALA A 259 12.74 6.23 -19.77
CA ALA A 259 12.67 7.55 -20.40
C ALA A 259 14.05 8.00 -20.91
N GLU A 260 15.12 7.73 -20.18
CA GLU A 260 16.49 8.04 -20.59
C GLU A 260 16.90 7.29 -21.88
N GLU A 261 16.61 5.97 -21.93
CA GLU A 261 16.85 5.14 -23.11
C GLU A 261 16.07 5.66 -24.31
N LEU A 262 14.77 5.95 -24.13
CA LEU A 262 13.92 6.48 -25.18
C LEU A 262 14.42 7.85 -25.70
N LEU A 263 14.95 8.71 -24.83
CA LEU A 263 15.55 9.99 -25.21
C LEU A 263 16.82 9.80 -26.06
N LYS A 264 17.67 8.81 -25.76
CA LYS A 264 18.82 8.46 -26.57
C LYS A 264 18.39 8.06 -27.98
N ASP A 265 17.42 7.15 -28.08
CA ASP A 265 16.92 6.66 -29.37
C ASP A 265 16.28 7.78 -30.20
N LEU A 266 15.42 8.58 -29.57
CA LEU A 266 14.79 9.72 -30.25
C LEU A 266 15.80 10.77 -30.70
N SER A 267 16.89 10.97 -29.96
CA SER A 267 17.94 11.89 -30.32
C SER A 267 18.71 11.42 -31.61
N VAL A 268 18.98 10.11 -31.72
CA VAL A 268 19.57 9.50 -32.90
C VAL A 268 18.64 9.65 -34.11
N GLN A 269 17.35 9.34 -33.93
CA GLN A 269 16.34 9.48 -34.98
C GLN A 269 16.20 10.93 -35.44
N TYR A 270 16.17 11.89 -34.50
CA TYR A 270 16.12 13.31 -34.79
C TYR A 270 17.31 13.77 -35.65
N ASN A 271 18.53 13.37 -35.27
CA ASN A 271 19.75 13.74 -36.01
C ASN A 271 19.74 13.16 -37.43
N ARG A 272 19.31 11.89 -37.59
CA ARG A 272 19.18 11.27 -38.95
C ARG A 272 18.14 12.00 -39.80
N ALA A 273 16.96 12.27 -39.24
CA ALA A 273 15.88 12.98 -39.95
C ALA A 273 16.31 14.42 -40.33
N ARG A 274 17.02 15.11 -39.42
CA ARG A 274 17.58 16.45 -39.69
C ARG A 274 18.61 16.42 -40.83
N GLN A 275 19.54 15.46 -40.81
CA GLN A 275 20.54 15.32 -41.88
C GLN A 275 19.88 15.04 -43.23
N ALA A 276 18.90 14.14 -43.27
CA ALA A 276 18.13 13.83 -44.47
C ALA A 276 17.40 15.07 -45.02
N ALA A 277 16.76 15.85 -44.16
CA ALA A 277 16.08 17.09 -44.55
C ALA A 277 17.07 18.13 -45.15
N ILE A 278 18.21 18.34 -44.47
CA ILE A 278 19.26 19.26 -44.99
C ILE A 278 19.79 18.78 -46.37
N THR A 279 20.06 17.47 -46.51
CA THR A 279 20.52 16.90 -47.78
C THR A 279 19.49 17.09 -48.89
N GLN A 280 18.20 16.91 -48.58
CA GLN A 280 17.12 17.13 -49.54
C GLN A 280 17.05 18.60 -49.96
N GLU A 281 17.09 19.55 -49.01
CA GLU A 281 17.08 20.99 -49.31
C GLU A 281 18.25 21.39 -50.21
N ILE A 282 19.47 20.91 -49.89
CA ILE A 282 20.66 21.18 -50.74
C ILE A 282 20.46 20.60 -52.15
N THR A 283 19.91 19.39 -52.26
CA THR A 283 19.67 18.73 -53.56
C THR A 283 18.64 19.50 -54.38
N GLU A 284 17.55 19.95 -53.77
CA GLU A 284 16.48 20.75 -54.40
C GLU A 284 17.02 22.08 -54.90
N VAL A 285 17.80 22.81 -54.08
CA VAL A 285 18.42 24.08 -54.45
C VAL A 285 19.39 23.88 -55.61
N SER A 286 20.26 22.84 -55.55
CA SER A 286 21.20 22.53 -56.62
C SER A 286 20.53 22.12 -57.94
N ALA A 287 19.42 21.35 -57.86
CA ALA A 287 18.62 21.00 -59.02
C ALA A 287 17.91 22.21 -59.64
N GLY A 288 17.38 23.13 -58.81
CA GLY A 288 16.77 24.38 -59.22
C GLY A 288 17.76 25.29 -59.96
N GLU A 289 19.01 25.42 -59.44
CA GLU A 289 20.05 26.20 -60.09
C GLU A 289 20.43 25.64 -61.46
N ARG A 290 20.59 24.31 -61.57
CA ARG A 290 20.87 23.66 -62.86
C ARG A 290 19.74 23.85 -63.84
N ALA A 291 18.49 23.75 -63.44
CA ALA A 291 17.34 23.99 -64.30
C ALA A 291 17.29 25.45 -64.83
N GLN A 292 17.61 26.43 -63.98
CA GLN A 292 17.68 27.83 -64.38
C GLN A 292 18.82 28.10 -65.35
N ARG A 293 20.04 27.54 -65.20
CA ARG A 293 21.14 27.66 -66.10
C ARG A 293 20.80 27.06 -67.46
N SER A 294 20.23 25.87 -67.54
CA SER A 294 19.81 25.21 -68.75
C SER A 294 18.69 25.95 -69.52
N LYS A 295 17.88 26.73 -68.81
CA LYS A 295 16.88 27.59 -69.44
C LYS A 295 17.49 28.85 -70.08
N LYS A 296 18.47 29.49 -69.42
CA LYS A 296 19.18 30.63 -69.94
C LYS A 296 20.07 30.31 -71.17
N GLU A 297 20.63 29.10 -71.22
CA GLU A 297 21.40 28.61 -72.37
C GLU A 297 20.53 28.25 -73.60
N LYS A 298 19.22 28.07 -73.42
CA LYS A 298 18.30 27.82 -74.56
C LYS A 298 17.58 29.08 -75.05
N GLU A 299 17.65 30.18 -74.32
CA GLU A 299 17.02 31.45 -74.66
C GLU A 299 18.01 32.51 -75.20
N GLY A 300 19.32 32.22 -75.22
CA GLY A 300 20.41 33.02 -75.86
C GLY A 300 20.98 32.33 -77.09
#